data_0c6445e623341b4e0150aa7d60a656d9
#
_entry.id   0c6445e623341b4e0150aa7d60a656d9
#
_cell.length_a   1.000
_cell.length_b   1.000
_cell.length_c   1.000
_cell.angle_alpha   90.00
_cell.angle_beta   90.00
_cell.angle_gamma   90.00
#
_symmetry.space_group_name_H-M   'P 1'
#
loop_
_entity.id
_entity.type
_entity.pdbx_description
1 polymer ?
#
loop_
_entity_poly.entity_id
_entity_poly.type
_entity_poly.pdbx_seq_one_letter_code
_entity_poly.pdbx_strand_id
1 'polypeptide(L)'
;KDQPNRIYLGTEPGGLFQSDDGGATYQLVRGLWDHPSRQDNWFGGGRDHPGLCSLVVDPRDSQHMWAGISVGGVYETHDGGSTWHGCNQGLKADYLPNPYAEYGHDPHFMMASPANPDVLWQQNHCGIFRSVDGGQHWDNISQPGGPAYFGFAIALDEHDPETAWVVPAVDAEFRLAVDRALCVCRTNDGGKTWTALRNGLPQQDTYDLVFRHALDISGDTLAFGTTTGNLYLSEDRGETWRCLGFNYPPINSVR
;
A
#
# COMPACT_ATOMS: atom_id res chain seq x y z
N LYS A 1 -1.25 7.12 -20.12
CA LYS A 1 -1.40 8.29 -21.01
C LYS A 1 -1.83 7.86 -22.42
N ASP A 2 -1.36 6.71 -22.90
CA ASP A 2 -1.57 6.24 -24.28
C ASP A 2 -2.93 5.57 -24.49
N GLN A 3 -3.64 5.25 -23.43
CA GLN A 3 -4.94 4.58 -23.46
C GLN A 3 -5.91 5.25 -22.47
N PRO A 4 -6.43 6.45 -22.81
CA PRO A 4 -7.23 7.25 -21.89
C PRO A 4 -8.58 6.61 -21.49
N ASN A 5 -9.07 5.63 -22.27
CA ASN A 5 -10.30 4.91 -21.98
C ASN A 5 -10.05 3.59 -21.22
N ARG A 6 -8.77 3.22 -20.97
CA ARG A 6 -8.46 2.02 -20.21
C ARG A 6 -8.63 2.25 -18.72
N ILE A 7 -9.45 1.42 -18.11
CA ILE A 7 -9.73 1.42 -16.67
C ILE A 7 -9.51 0.01 -16.16
N TYR A 8 -8.87 -0.09 -15.00
CA TYR A 8 -8.71 -1.34 -14.27
C TYR A 8 -9.58 -1.34 -13.01
N LEU A 9 -10.14 -2.50 -12.68
CA LEU A 9 -10.94 -2.72 -11.48
C LEU A 9 -10.41 -3.95 -10.76
N GLY A 10 -9.88 -3.75 -9.55
CA GLY A 10 -9.49 -4.81 -8.62
C GLY A 10 -10.66 -5.22 -7.73
N THR A 11 -10.77 -6.50 -7.42
CA THR A 11 -11.88 -7.04 -6.64
C THR A 11 -11.43 -7.94 -5.48
N GLU A 12 -12.36 -8.22 -4.58
CA GLU A 12 -12.34 -9.36 -3.68
C GLU A 12 -13.54 -10.27 -4.04
N PRO A 13 -13.35 -11.55 -4.37
CA PRO A 13 -12.07 -12.29 -4.49
C PRO A 13 -11.10 -11.64 -5.50
N GLY A 14 -9.79 -11.80 -5.25
CA GLY A 14 -8.71 -11.17 -6.02
C GLY A 14 -8.82 -11.40 -7.52
N GLY A 15 -9.54 -10.55 -8.22
CA GLY A 15 -9.66 -10.48 -9.66
C GLY A 15 -9.23 -9.11 -10.16
N LEU A 16 -8.63 -9.08 -11.34
CA LEU A 16 -8.35 -7.87 -12.09
C LEU A 16 -9.24 -7.85 -13.33
N PHE A 17 -10.01 -6.79 -13.48
CA PHE A 17 -10.82 -6.56 -14.67
C PHE A 17 -10.29 -5.34 -15.41
N GLN A 18 -10.37 -5.39 -16.73
CA GLN A 18 -9.96 -4.32 -17.63
C GLN A 18 -11.14 -3.87 -18.48
N SER A 19 -11.29 -2.57 -18.64
CA SER A 19 -12.15 -1.91 -19.61
C SER A 19 -11.28 -1.14 -20.60
N ASP A 20 -11.64 -1.14 -21.87
CA ASP A 20 -11.02 -0.33 -22.93
C ASP A 20 -11.99 0.72 -23.51
N ASP A 21 -13.20 0.81 -22.95
CA ASP A 21 -14.30 1.65 -23.45
C ASP A 21 -14.78 2.68 -22.39
N GLY A 22 -13.90 3.07 -21.47
CA GLY A 22 -14.22 4.05 -20.45
C GLY A 22 -15.12 3.53 -19.32
N GLY A 23 -15.13 2.21 -19.10
CA GLY A 23 -15.89 1.56 -18.04
C GLY A 23 -17.28 1.08 -18.46
N ALA A 24 -17.60 1.10 -19.76
CA ALA A 24 -18.89 0.60 -20.23
C ALA A 24 -18.94 -0.93 -20.18
N THR A 25 -17.84 -1.61 -20.48
CA THR A 25 -17.71 -3.07 -20.33
C THR A 25 -16.39 -3.44 -19.68
N TYR A 26 -16.37 -4.59 -19.00
CA TYR A 26 -15.17 -5.10 -18.31
C TYR A 26 -14.92 -6.55 -18.71
N GLN A 27 -13.65 -6.89 -18.86
CA GLN A 27 -13.20 -8.24 -19.13
C GLN A 27 -12.23 -8.68 -18.03
N LEU A 28 -12.35 -9.93 -17.57
CA LEU A 28 -11.43 -10.51 -16.59
C LEU A 28 -10.04 -10.69 -17.20
N VAL A 29 -9.01 -10.19 -16.54
CA VAL A 29 -7.60 -10.40 -16.91
C VAL A 29 -7.21 -11.83 -16.52
N ARG A 30 -7.32 -12.72 -17.51
CA ARG A 30 -7.15 -14.17 -17.34
C ARG A 30 -5.74 -14.55 -16.90
N GLY A 31 -4.70 -13.86 -17.38
CA GLY A 31 -3.33 -14.15 -17.01
C GLY A 31 -3.09 -14.14 -15.50
N LEU A 32 -3.70 -13.19 -14.77
CA LEU A 32 -3.62 -13.14 -13.32
C LEU A 32 -4.62 -14.12 -12.65
N TRP A 33 -5.84 -14.19 -13.17
CA TRP A 33 -6.88 -15.05 -12.60
C TRP A 33 -6.53 -16.53 -12.66
N ASP A 34 -5.95 -16.99 -13.75
CA ASP A 34 -5.59 -18.39 -14.01
C ASP A 34 -4.13 -18.69 -13.60
N HIS A 35 -3.46 -17.77 -12.87
CA HIS A 35 -2.08 -17.96 -12.42
C HIS A 35 -1.97 -19.20 -11.53
N PRO A 36 -0.99 -20.10 -11.76
CA PRO A 36 -0.89 -21.39 -11.04
C PRO A 36 -0.85 -21.26 -9.53
N SER A 37 -0.20 -20.22 -8.99
CA SER A 37 -0.11 -20.01 -7.54
C SER A 37 -1.45 -19.69 -6.87
N ARG A 38 -2.46 -19.23 -7.65
CA ARG A 38 -3.74 -18.82 -7.09
C ARG A 38 -4.43 -19.92 -6.31
N GLN A 39 -4.41 -21.13 -6.81
CA GLN A 39 -5.15 -22.25 -6.21
C GLN A 39 -4.56 -22.66 -4.86
N ASP A 40 -3.22 -22.67 -4.75
CA ASP A 40 -2.54 -23.29 -3.61
C ASP A 40 -1.94 -22.26 -2.64
N ASN A 41 -1.73 -20.99 -3.10
CA ASN A 41 -0.96 -20.00 -2.36
C ASN A 41 -1.70 -18.68 -2.11
N TRP A 42 -2.92 -18.53 -2.62
CA TRP A 42 -3.74 -17.36 -2.29
C TRP A 42 -4.82 -17.76 -1.31
N PHE A 43 -4.89 -17.07 -0.19
CA PHE A 43 -5.89 -17.36 0.84
C PHE A 43 -6.37 -16.06 1.51
N GLY A 44 -7.48 -16.13 2.23
CA GLY A 44 -8.17 -14.95 2.73
C GLY A 44 -7.46 -14.22 3.89
N GLY A 45 -6.53 -14.90 4.61
CA GLY A 45 -6.00 -14.35 5.84
C GLY A 45 -7.11 -14.11 6.86
N GLY A 46 -7.37 -12.85 7.20
CA GLY A 46 -8.49 -12.45 8.06
C GLY A 46 -9.81 -12.21 7.30
N ARG A 47 -9.92 -12.61 6.04
CA ARG A 47 -11.10 -12.47 5.16
C ARG A 47 -11.46 -13.81 4.55
N ASP A 48 -12.64 -13.88 3.91
CA ASP A 48 -13.08 -15.11 3.23
C ASP A 48 -12.25 -15.41 1.98
N HIS A 49 -11.75 -14.36 1.32
CA HIS A 49 -11.03 -14.47 0.06
C HIS A 49 -9.83 -13.51 0.00
N PRO A 50 -8.78 -13.85 -0.80
CA PRO A 50 -7.74 -12.91 -1.13
C PRO A 50 -8.31 -11.74 -1.93
N GLY A 51 -7.79 -10.53 -1.74
CA GLY A 51 -8.22 -9.33 -2.46
C GLY A 51 -7.07 -8.72 -3.26
N LEU A 52 -7.36 -8.12 -4.41
CA LEU A 52 -6.41 -7.25 -5.10
C LEU A 52 -6.39 -5.91 -4.36
N CYS A 53 -5.29 -5.64 -3.65
CA CYS A 53 -5.15 -4.46 -2.79
C CYS A 53 -4.41 -3.30 -3.48
N SER A 54 -3.63 -3.58 -4.52
CA SER A 54 -2.88 -2.57 -5.26
C SER A 54 -2.72 -2.97 -6.72
N LEU A 55 -2.82 -1.99 -7.60
CA LEU A 55 -2.39 -2.10 -8.99
C LEU A 55 -1.56 -0.86 -9.31
N VAL A 56 -0.33 -1.08 -9.72
CA VAL A 56 0.60 -0.04 -10.17
C VAL A 56 0.83 -0.23 -11.65
N VAL A 57 0.58 0.80 -12.46
CA VAL A 57 0.91 0.82 -13.89
C VAL A 57 2.14 1.69 -14.06
N ASP A 58 3.18 1.17 -14.73
CA ASP A 58 4.38 1.94 -15.02
C ASP A 58 4.02 3.15 -15.90
N PRO A 59 4.32 4.38 -15.47
CA PRO A 59 3.99 5.57 -16.26
C PRO A 59 4.78 5.65 -17.58
N ARG A 60 5.83 4.86 -17.74
CA ARG A 60 6.70 4.80 -18.93
C ARG A 60 6.20 3.78 -19.95
N ASP A 61 5.55 2.69 -19.47
CA ASP A 61 5.05 1.59 -20.31
C ASP A 61 3.73 1.03 -19.74
N SER A 62 2.63 1.25 -20.45
CA SER A 62 1.31 0.77 -20.04
C SER A 62 1.14 -0.76 -20.11
N GLN A 63 2.10 -1.49 -20.66
CA GLN A 63 2.14 -2.95 -20.65
C GLN A 63 2.81 -3.49 -19.38
N HIS A 64 3.57 -2.65 -18.68
CA HIS A 64 4.27 -3.01 -17.46
C HIS A 64 3.43 -2.62 -16.24
N MET A 65 3.09 -3.61 -15.40
CA MET A 65 2.25 -3.41 -14.22
C MET A 65 2.68 -4.33 -13.08
N TRP A 66 2.40 -3.88 -11.85
CA TRP A 66 2.51 -4.71 -10.65
C TRP A 66 1.14 -4.82 -9.97
N ALA A 67 0.81 -5.99 -9.48
CA ALA A 67 -0.41 -6.27 -8.73
C ALA A 67 -0.06 -6.81 -7.33
N GLY A 68 -0.58 -6.19 -6.29
CA GLY A 68 -0.51 -6.68 -4.91
C GLY A 68 -1.78 -7.47 -4.57
N ILE A 69 -1.61 -8.73 -4.20
CA ILE A 69 -2.71 -9.62 -3.78
C ILE A 69 -2.56 -9.86 -2.27
N SER A 70 -3.55 -9.43 -1.50
CA SER A 70 -3.58 -9.71 -0.05
C SER A 70 -3.54 -11.21 0.19
N VAL A 71 -2.56 -11.66 0.94
CA VAL A 71 -2.21 -13.07 1.19
C VAL A 71 -2.03 -13.90 -0.10
N GLY A 72 -1.42 -13.29 -1.10
CA GLY A 72 -1.04 -13.92 -2.38
C GLY A 72 0.35 -13.50 -2.80
N GLY A 73 0.72 -12.25 -2.53
CA GLY A 73 2.01 -11.67 -2.87
C GLY A 73 1.94 -10.58 -3.93
N VAL A 74 3.10 -10.22 -4.46
CA VAL A 74 3.27 -9.25 -5.53
C VAL A 74 3.53 -9.97 -6.85
N TYR A 75 2.88 -9.51 -7.89
CA TYR A 75 2.97 -10.04 -9.25
C TYR A 75 3.29 -8.94 -10.24
N GLU A 76 4.09 -9.25 -11.26
CA GLU A 76 4.53 -8.34 -12.31
C GLU A 76 4.13 -8.87 -13.68
N THR A 77 3.77 -7.98 -14.60
CA THR A 77 3.52 -8.27 -16.01
C THR A 77 4.22 -7.25 -16.89
N HIS A 78 4.72 -7.68 -18.06
CA HIS A 78 5.30 -6.82 -19.11
C HIS A 78 4.51 -6.90 -20.43
N ASP A 79 3.36 -7.55 -20.44
CA ASP A 79 2.56 -7.80 -21.63
C ASP A 79 1.08 -7.40 -21.48
N GLY A 80 0.84 -6.41 -20.62
CA GLY A 80 -0.49 -5.87 -20.39
C GLY A 80 -1.42 -6.81 -19.62
N GLY A 81 -0.86 -7.75 -18.88
CA GLY A 81 -1.62 -8.68 -18.04
C GLY A 81 -1.91 -10.02 -18.69
N SER A 82 -1.33 -10.32 -19.87
CA SER A 82 -1.49 -11.63 -20.52
C SER A 82 -0.77 -12.72 -19.74
N THR A 83 0.44 -12.42 -19.22
CA THR A 83 1.19 -13.29 -18.31
C THR A 83 1.66 -12.52 -17.07
N TRP A 84 1.78 -13.22 -15.94
CA TRP A 84 2.22 -12.65 -14.68
C TRP A 84 3.28 -13.54 -14.02
N HIS A 85 4.20 -12.91 -13.30
CA HIS A 85 5.27 -13.59 -12.55
C HIS A 85 5.29 -13.06 -11.12
N GLY A 86 5.55 -13.94 -10.14
CA GLY A 86 5.75 -13.51 -8.76
C GLY A 86 7.06 -12.72 -8.61
N CYS A 87 7.01 -11.58 -7.92
CA CYS A 87 8.18 -10.76 -7.60
C CYS A 87 8.24 -10.49 -6.08
N ASN A 88 8.51 -11.56 -5.32
CA ASN A 88 8.43 -11.57 -3.86
C ASN A 88 9.79 -11.80 -3.17
N GLN A 89 10.90 -11.81 -3.92
CA GLN A 89 12.22 -12.05 -3.35
C GLN A 89 12.57 -10.98 -2.31
N GLY A 90 12.96 -11.41 -1.11
CA GLY A 90 13.27 -10.53 0.02
C GLY A 90 12.08 -10.22 0.93
N LEU A 91 10.85 -10.46 0.48
CA LEU A 91 9.69 -10.40 1.37
C LEU A 91 9.75 -11.52 2.41
N LYS A 92 9.25 -11.21 3.60
CA LYS A 92 9.15 -12.15 4.71
C LYS A 92 7.72 -12.23 5.20
N ALA A 93 7.21 -13.43 5.43
CA ALA A 93 5.88 -13.71 5.94
C ALA A 93 5.99 -14.68 7.14
N ASP A 94 6.09 -14.14 8.34
CA ASP A 94 6.33 -14.91 9.58
C ASP A 94 5.18 -15.89 9.92
N TYR A 95 4.03 -15.73 9.30
CA TYR A 95 2.87 -16.62 9.46
C TYR A 95 2.90 -17.84 8.50
N LEU A 96 3.82 -17.89 7.54
CA LEU A 96 3.99 -19.02 6.65
C LEU A 96 4.95 -20.06 7.24
N PRO A 97 4.77 -21.37 6.96
CA PRO A 97 5.72 -22.41 7.36
C PRO A 97 7.14 -22.16 6.84
N ASN A 98 7.27 -21.59 5.63
CA ASN A 98 8.50 -21.02 5.12
C ASN A 98 8.31 -19.51 4.99
N PRO A 99 8.92 -18.70 5.87
CA PRO A 99 8.76 -17.25 5.84
C PRO A 99 9.22 -16.57 4.54
N TYR A 100 10.06 -17.22 3.77
CA TYR A 100 10.60 -16.74 2.48
C TYR A 100 10.04 -17.54 1.30
N ALA A 101 8.81 -18.05 1.42
CA ALA A 101 8.12 -18.70 0.32
C ALA A 101 7.98 -17.74 -0.87
N GLU A 102 7.90 -18.31 -2.08
CA GLU A 102 7.73 -17.52 -3.30
C GLU A 102 6.40 -16.77 -3.35
N TYR A 103 5.35 -17.34 -2.74
CA TYR A 103 3.99 -16.80 -2.74
C TYR A 103 3.39 -16.78 -1.34
N GLY A 104 2.21 -16.14 -1.19
CA GLY A 104 1.47 -16.11 0.06
C GLY A 104 1.80 -14.90 0.95
N HIS A 105 2.58 -13.95 0.46
CA HIS A 105 2.85 -12.69 1.16
C HIS A 105 1.61 -11.79 1.17
N ASP A 106 1.51 -10.90 2.15
CA ASP A 106 0.34 -10.04 2.35
C ASP A 106 0.69 -8.54 2.21
N PRO A 107 0.82 -8.04 0.97
CA PRO A 107 0.90 -6.61 0.74
C PRO A 107 -0.44 -5.96 1.13
N HIS A 108 -0.38 -4.97 2.02
CA HIS A 108 -1.53 -4.16 2.39
C HIS A 108 -1.80 -3.06 1.37
N PHE A 109 -0.74 -2.36 0.97
CA PHE A 109 -0.78 -1.32 -0.05
C PHE A 109 0.61 -1.10 -0.65
N MET A 110 0.69 -0.99 -1.97
CA MET A 110 1.93 -0.81 -2.71
C MET A 110 1.80 0.36 -3.69
N MET A 111 2.87 1.14 -3.81
CA MET A 111 2.99 2.27 -4.74
C MET A 111 4.36 2.25 -5.40
N ALA A 112 4.44 2.75 -6.65
CA ALA A 112 5.72 3.17 -7.26
C ALA A 112 5.95 4.66 -6.98
N SER A 113 7.21 5.03 -6.79
CA SER A 113 7.57 6.44 -6.64
C SER A 113 7.31 7.19 -7.95
N PRO A 114 6.58 8.33 -7.91
CA PRO A 114 6.41 9.17 -9.09
C PRO A 114 7.73 9.71 -9.64
N ALA A 115 8.72 9.95 -8.76
CA ALA A 115 10.04 10.45 -9.13
C ALA A 115 10.93 9.39 -9.80
N ASN A 116 10.76 8.12 -9.43
CA ASN A 116 11.48 6.99 -10.02
C ASN A 116 10.62 5.72 -9.95
N PRO A 117 9.94 5.32 -11.02
CA PRO A 117 9.04 4.15 -11.03
C PRO A 117 9.72 2.80 -10.73
N ASP A 118 11.05 2.70 -10.78
CA ASP A 118 11.76 1.49 -10.35
C ASP A 118 11.86 1.37 -8.82
N VAL A 119 11.51 2.43 -8.09
CA VAL A 119 11.43 2.41 -6.63
C VAL A 119 10.00 2.14 -6.21
N LEU A 120 9.78 0.96 -5.65
CA LEU A 120 8.50 0.53 -5.12
C LEU A 120 8.53 0.51 -3.59
N TRP A 121 7.41 0.86 -2.99
CA TRP A 121 7.21 0.82 -1.56
C TRP A 121 5.94 0.04 -1.23
N GLN A 122 5.95 -0.72 -0.14
CA GLN A 122 4.73 -1.36 0.35
C GLN A 122 4.64 -1.38 1.87
N GLN A 123 3.43 -1.13 2.37
CA GLN A 123 2.99 -1.63 3.66
C GLN A 123 2.61 -3.09 3.48
N ASN A 124 3.08 -3.94 4.37
CA ASN A 124 2.88 -5.38 4.33
C ASN A 124 2.52 -5.88 5.74
N HIS A 125 1.91 -7.03 5.84
CA HIS A 125 1.55 -7.65 7.12
C HIS A 125 2.78 -7.84 8.04
N CYS A 126 3.95 -8.08 7.49
CA CYS A 126 5.19 -8.32 8.22
C CYS A 126 6.17 -7.14 8.17
N GLY A 127 5.69 -5.92 7.93
CA GLY A 127 6.51 -4.72 7.97
C GLY A 127 6.33 -3.76 6.79
N ILE A 128 7.28 -2.86 6.65
CA ILE A 128 7.38 -1.92 5.55
C ILE A 128 8.52 -2.39 4.65
N PHE A 129 8.25 -2.53 3.37
CA PHE A 129 9.25 -3.00 2.41
C PHE A 129 9.46 -2.00 1.30
N ARG A 130 10.69 -1.96 0.79
CA ARG A 130 11.10 -1.11 -0.32
C ARG A 130 11.91 -1.91 -1.33
N SER A 131 11.67 -1.70 -2.61
CA SER A 131 12.48 -2.16 -3.72
C SER A 131 13.08 -0.96 -4.45
N VAL A 132 14.27 -1.11 -5.02
CA VAL A 132 14.92 -0.09 -5.86
C VAL A 132 15.23 -0.60 -7.27
N ASP A 133 14.73 -1.77 -7.60
CA ASP A 133 15.00 -2.50 -8.84
C ASP A 133 13.71 -3.03 -9.51
N GLY A 134 12.61 -2.29 -9.37
CA GLY A 134 11.34 -2.64 -10.00
C GLY A 134 10.64 -3.84 -9.36
N GLY A 135 10.89 -4.11 -8.06
CA GLY A 135 10.26 -5.21 -7.35
C GLY A 135 11.00 -6.55 -7.45
N GLN A 136 12.18 -6.58 -8.08
CA GLN A 136 12.96 -7.82 -8.19
C GLN A 136 13.52 -8.26 -6.85
N HIS A 137 13.87 -7.31 -5.98
CA HIS A 137 14.25 -7.56 -4.59
C HIS A 137 13.62 -6.54 -3.64
N TRP A 138 13.19 -7.02 -2.47
CA TRP A 138 12.56 -6.21 -1.42
C TRP A 138 13.40 -6.22 -0.15
N ASP A 139 13.69 -5.04 0.38
CA ASP A 139 14.33 -4.84 1.68
C ASP A 139 13.27 -4.50 2.73
N ASN A 140 13.33 -5.16 3.90
CA ASN A 140 12.53 -4.76 5.05
C ASN A 140 13.16 -3.52 5.70
N ILE A 141 12.43 -2.41 5.65
CA ILE A 141 12.84 -1.10 6.17
C ILE A 141 12.05 -0.67 7.41
N SER A 142 11.24 -1.57 7.97
CA SER A 142 10.55 -1.31 9.24
C SER A 142 11.54 -1.23 10.39
N GLN A 143 11.17 -0.46 11.42
CA GLN A 143 11.98 -0.31 12.64
C GLN A 143 11.31 -1.03 13.81
N PRO A 144 11.69 -2.28 14.12
CA PRO A 144 11.19 -2.98 15.31
C PRO A 144 11.48 -2.18 16.58
N GLY A 145 10.42 -1.88 17.36
CA GLY A 145 10.52 -1.00 18.53
C GLY A 145 10.66 0.50 18.22
N GLY A 146 10.69 0.87 16.94
CA GLY A 146 10.65 2.25 16.46
C GLY A 146 9.22 2.69 16.10
N PRO A 147 9.08 3.96 15.63
CA PRO A 147 7.76 4.52 15.34
C PRO A 147 7.11 3.92 14.08
N ALA A 148 7.88 3.44 13.10
CA ALA A 148 7.38 2.92 11.83
C ALA A 148 7.68 1.42 11.71
N TYR A 149 6.70 0.59 12.07
CA TYR A 149 6.86 -0.86 12.06
C TYR A 149 5.78 -1.57 11.27
N PHE A 150 4.52 -1.27 11.52
CA PHE A 150 3.35 -1.89 10.91
C PHE A 150 2.30 -0.83 10.59
N GLY A 151 1.54 -1.04 9.53
CA GLY A 151 0.43 -0.17 9.15
C GLY A 151 -0.23 -0.61 7.85
N PHE A 152 -1.02 0.29 7.26
CA PHE A 152 -1.76 0.01 6.04
C PHE A 152 -1.54 1.08 4.97
N ALA A 153 -1.43 2.35 5.37
CA ALA A 153 -1.33 3.48 4.47
C ALA A 153 0.12 3.89 4.22
N ILE A 154 0.41 4.30 3.01
CA ILE A 154 1.69 4.89 2.60
C ILE A 154 1.41 5.98 1.56
N ALA A 155 2.14 7.09 1.66
CA ALA A 155 2.21 8.13 0.65
C ALA A 155 3.66 8.38 0.28
N LEU A 156 3.93 8.69 -0.99
CA LEU A 156 5.26 8.90 -1.53
C LEU A 156 5.42 10.32 -2.05
N ASP A 157 6.59 10.89 -1.84
CA ASP A 157 6.93 12.19 -2.39
C ASP A 157 6.93 12.16 -3.93
N GLU A 158 6.39 13.22 -4.54
CA GLU A 158 6.27 13.33 -6.00
C GLU A 158 7.64 13.54 -6.69
N HIS A 159 8.65 14.03 -5.96
CA HIS A 159 9.93 14.46 -6.50
C HIS A 159 11.14 13.75 -5.91
N ASP A 160 10.98 13.05 -4.78
CA ASP A 160 12.06 12.36 -4.08
C ASP A 160 11.70 10.89 -3.78
N PRO A 161 12.34 9.91 -4.43
CA PRO A 161 12.04 8.50 -4.23
C PRO A 161 12.50 7.96 -2.85
N GLU A 162 13.27 8.76 -2.08
CA GLU A 162 13.72 8.39 -0.74
C GLU A 162 12.77 8.89 0.36
N THR A 163 11.78 9.73 0.02
CA THR A 163 10.85 10.32 0.98
C THR A 163 9.48 9.66 0.92
N ALA A 164 9.00 9.22 2.09
CA ALA A 164 7.70 8.58 2.26
C ALA A 164 7.07 8.88 3.62
N TRP A 165 5.74 8.76 3.71
CA TRP A 165 4.96 8.88 4.94
C TRP A 165 4.14 7.62 5.16
N VAL A 166 4.06 7.17 6.40
CA VAL A 166 3.23 6.04 6.83
C VAL A 166 2.47 6.41 8.11
N VAL A 167 1.33 5.77 8.33
CA VAL A 167 0.59 5.90 9.59
C VAL A 167 0.68 4.56 10.33
N PRO A 168 1.41 4.51 11.46
CA PRO A 168 1.62 3.27 12.19
C PRO A 168 0.36 2.76 12.89
N ALA A 169 0.24 1.45 12.97
CA ALA A 169 -0.72 0.74 13.81
C ALA A 169 0.00 -0.30 14.69
N VAL A 170 -0.64 -0.79 15.74
CA VAL A 170 -0.05 -1.76 16.67
C VAL A 170 0.30 -3.05 15.94
N ASP A 171 -0.70 -3.73 15.38
CA ASP A 171 -0.55 -4.95 14.60
C ASP A 171 -1.85 -5.28 13.84
N ALA A 172 -1.90 -6.46 13.22
CA ALA A 172 -3.04 -6.90 12.44
C ALA A 172 -4.25 -7.33 13.28
N GLU A 173 -4.04 -7.71 14.53
CA GLU A 173 -5.10 -8.11 15.48
C GLU A 173 -5.65 -6.89 16.21
N PHE A 174 -4.74 -6.04 16.73
CA PHE A 174 -5.08 -4.80 17.43
C PHE A 174 -4.88 -3.60 16.52
N ARG A 175 -5.85 -3.35 15.66
CA ARG A 175 -5.82 -2.30 14.64
C ARG A 175 -6.09 -0.92 15.22
N LEU A 176 -5.16 -0.46 16.02
CA LEU A 176 -5.22 0.79 16.78
C LEU A 176 -3.96 1.61 16.55
N ALA A 177 -4.03 2.90 16.84
CA ALA A 177 -2.85 3.77 16.90
C ALA A 177 -1.87 3.26 17.97
N VAL A 178 -0.57 3.24 17.65
CA VAL A 178 0.50 2.85 18.59
C VAL A 178 0.45 3.74 19.81
N ASP A 179 0.56 3.16 21.02
CA ASP A 179 0.46 3.85 22.30
C ASP A 179 -0.85 4.63 22.52
N ARG A 180 -1.90 4.36 21.72
CA ARG A 180 -3.13 5.15 21.67
C ARG A 180 -2.87 6.64 21.40
N ALA A 181 -1.84 6.92 20.59
CA ALA A 181 -1.36 8.24 20.24
C ALA A 181 -1.12 8.29 18.73
N LEU A 182 -1.90 9.10 18.02
CA LEU A 182 -1.82 9.16 16.57
C LEU A 182 -0.53 9.86 16.13
N CYS A 183 0.16 9.30 15.15
CA CYS A 183 1.29 9.94 14.49
C CYS A 183 1.35 9.55 13.02
N VAL A 184 1.99 10.42 12.25
CA VAL A 184 2.47 10.11 10.91
C VAL A 184 3.99 9.97 11.00
N CYS A 185 4.57 8.92 10.43
CA CYS A 185 6.01 8.75 10.39
C CYS A 185 6.53 9.10 9.01
N ARG A 186 7.57 9.93 8.95
CA ARG A 186 8.24 10.32 7.70
C ARG A 186 9.67 9.78 7.69
N THR A 187 10.09 9.32 6.52
CA THR A 187 11.49 9.09 6.16
C THR A 187 11.89 10.01 5.02
N ASN A 188 13.18 10.41 4.97
CA ASN A 188 13.78 11.14 3.86
C ASN A 188 15.08 10.44 3.37
N ASP A 189 15.27 9.19 3.74
CA ASP A 189 16.50 8.43 3.48
C ASP A 189 16.24 6.97 3.08
N GLY A 190 15.08 6.73 2.46
CA GLY A 190 14.70 5.41 1.97
C GLY A 190 14.32 4.42 3.06
N GLY A 191 13.88 4.91 4.22
CA GLY A 191 13.46 4.08 5.33
C GLY A 191 14.57 3.68 6.31
N LYS A 192 15.78 4.24 6.15
CA LYS A 192 16.88 4.00 7.11
C LYS A 192 16.57 4.62 8.47
N THR A 193 15.95 5.81 8.45
CA THR A 193 15.46 6.47 9.67
C THR A 193 14.02 6.96 9.49
N TRP A 194 13.25 6.97 10.58
CA TRP A 194 11.87 7.42 10.62
C TRP A 194 11.66 8.44 11.72
N THR A 195 10.97 9.53 11.40
CA THR A 195 10.61 10.59 12.34
C THR A 195 9.09 10.58 12.58
N ALA A 196 8.68 10.47 13.84
CA ALA A 196 7.27 10.54 14.22
C ALA A 196 6.81 12.02 14.32
N LEU A 197 5.88 12.40 13.45
CA LEU A 197 5.28 13.71 13.36
C LEU A 197 3.94 13.69 14.11
N ARG A 198 3.83 14.44 15.21
CA ARG A 198 2.72 14.34 16.17
C ARG A 198 2.01 15.67 16.43
N ASN A 199 2.61 16.79 16.01
CA ASN A 199 2.12 18.12 16.36
C ASN A 199 0.73 18.37 15.75
N GLY A 200 -0.28 18.61 16.61
CA GLY A 200 -1.67 18.79 16.23
C GLY A 200 -2.50 17.52 16.09
N LEU A 201 -1.88 16.33 16.26
CA LEU A 201 -2.58 15.05 16.33
C LEU A 201 -2.91 14.66 17.78
N PRO A 202 -4.01 13.94 18.04
CA PRO A 202 -4.38 13.49 19.38
C PRO A 202 -3.36 12.50 19.94
N GLN A 203 -2.92 12.73 21.19
CA GLN A 203 -1.85 11.97 21.84
C GLN A 203 -2.34 11.13 23.02
N GLN A 204 -3.65 11.01 23.21
CA GLN A 204 -4.25 10.22 24.29
C GLN A 204 -5.56 9.61 23.80
N ASP A 205 -5.83 8.40 24.24
CA ASP A 205 -7.10 7.68 24.03
C ASP A 205 -7.56 7.62 22.56
N THR A 206 -6.58 7.52 21.65
CA THR A 206 -6.81 7.49 20.20
C THR A 206 -6.86 6.05 19.71
N TYR A 207 -7.98 5.68 19.14
CA TYR A 207 -8.27 4.35 18.60
C TYR A 207 -8.43 4.38 17.08
N ASP A 208 -7.92 5.43 16.46
CA ASP A 208 -7.94 5.64 15.03
C ASP A 208 -7.05 4.63 14.30
N LEU A 209 -7.50 4.21 13.12
CA LEU A 209 -6.72 3.47 12.15
C LEU A 209 -6.82 4.20 10.80
N VAL A 210 -5.74 4.22 10.05
CA VAL A 210 -5.72 4.75 8.69
C VAL A 210 -5.52 3.58 7.72
N PHE A 211 -6.55 3.33 6.89
CA PHE A 211 -6.47 2.25 5.90
C PHE A 211 -5.75 2.70 4.63
N ARG A 212 -5.28 1.75 3.89
CA ARG A 212 -4.55 1.73 2.61
C ARG A 212 -4.57 3.03 1.80
N HIS A 213 -5.74 3.43 1.31
CA HIS A 213 -5.92 4.59 0.42
C HIS A 213 -6.35 5.86 1.16
N ALA A 214 -6.35 5.84 2.49
CA ALA A 214 -6.82 6.96 3.31
C ALA A 214 -5.69 7.93 3.74
N LEU A 215 -4.53 7.88 3.10
CA LEU A 215 -3.44 8.84 3.20
C LEU A 215 -2.99 9.23 1.80
N ASP A 216 -2.87 10.52 1.52
CA ASP A 216 -2.36 11.03 0.23
C ASP A 216 -1.56 12.31 0.42
N ILE A 217 -0.74 12.64 -0.59
CA ILE A 217 0.09 13.85 -0.64
C ILE A 217 -0.01 14.51 -2.01
N SER A 218 -0.06 15.85 -2.02
CA SER A 218 0.15 16.66 -3.23
C SER A 218 0.98 17.90 -2.86
N GLY A 219 2.17 18.02 -3.44
CA GLY A 219 3.14 19.04 -3.07
C GLY A 219 3.52 18.93 -1.58
N ASP A 220 3.28 19.99 -0.81
CA ASP A 220 3.55 20.01 0.65
C ASP A 220 2.32 19.61 1.49
N THR A 221 1.17 19.37 0.84
CA THR A 221 -0.09 19.08 1.51
C THR A 221 -0.30 17.58 1.64
N LEU A 222 -0.41 17.11 2.89
CA LEU A 222 -0.84 15.75 3.23
C LEU A 222 -2.24 15.78 3.82
N ALA A 223 -3.03 14.77 3.49
CA ALA A 223 -4.31 14.54 4.14
C ALA A 223 -4.48 13.06 4.48
N PHE A 224 -5.11 12.76 5.61
CA PHE A 224 -5.53 11.41 5.90
C PHE A 224 -6.88 11.36 6.63
N GLY A 225 -7.60 10.28 6.36
CA GLY A 225 -8.85 9.94 7.02
C GLY A 225 -8.74 8.68 7.86
N THR A 226 -9.55 8.58 8.92
CA THR A 226 -9.52 7.46 9.86
C THR A 226 -10.78 6.61 9.79
N THR A 227 -10.68 5.38 10.29
CA THR A 227 -11.82 4.47 10.44
C THR A 227 -12.86 4.95 11.43
N THR A 228 -12.52 5.88 12.32
CA THR A 228 -13.41 6.52 13.29
C THR A 228 -14.06 7.81 12.74
N GLY A 229 -13.75 8.17 11.49
CA GLY A 229 -14.38 9.29 10.81
C GLY A 229 -13.74 10.65 11.11
N ASN A 230 -12.46 10.69 11.43
CA ASN A 230 -11.68 11.92 11.58
C ASN A 230 -10.89 12.21 10.31
N LEU A 231 -10.85 13.49 9.89
CA LEU A 231 -10.08 13.94 8.73
C LEU A 231 -9.03 14.95 9.17
N TYR A 232 -7.78 14.68 8.84
CA TYR A 232 -6.63 15.52 9.18
C TYR A 232 -5.93 16.04 7.94
N LEU A 233 -5.42 17.27 8.03
CA LEU A 233 -4.64 17.94 6.99
C LEU A 233 -3.37 18.55 7.58
N SER A 234 -2.30 18.46 6.82
CA SER A 234 -1.04 19.18 7.01
C SER A 234 -0.71 19.93 5.71
N GLU A 235 -0.22 21.16 5.80
CA GLU A 235 0.22 21.97 4.66
C GLU A 235 1.74 22.25 4.69
N ASP A 236 2.47 21.48 5.53
CA ASP A 236 3.90 21.64 5.79
C ASP A 236 4.61 20.27 5.86
N ARG A 237 4.22 19.35 4.99
CA ARG A 237 4.82 18.00 4.86
C ARG A 237 4.72 17.17 6.14
N GLY A 238 3.67 17.39 6.95
CA GLY A 238 3.39 16.63 8.17
C GLY A 238 3.98 17.21 9.45
N GLU A 239 4.66 18.38 9.42
CA GLU A 239 5.22 18.99 10.62
C GLU A 239 4.13 19.44 11.59
N THR A 240 3.02 19.98 11.06
CA THR A 240 1.84 20.35 11.84
C THR A 240 0.55 19.83 11.21
N TRP A 241 -0.38 19.41 12.05
CA TRP A 241 -1.65 18.83 11.63
C TRP A 241 -2.83 19.59 12.21
N ARG A 242 -3.90 19.70 11.45
CA ARG A 242 -5.19 20.19 11.93
C ARG A 242 -6.30 19.21 11.58
N CYS A 243 -7.23 19.03 12.50
CA CYS A 243 -8.45 18.28 12.22
C CYS A 243 -9.39 19.16 11.40
N LEU A 244 -9.77 18.69 10.20
CA LEU A 244 -10.75 19.38 9.35
C LEU A 244 -12.19 19.05 9.72
N GLY A 245 -12.39 17.88 10.33
CA GLY A 245 -13.70 17.42 10.77
C GLY A 245 -13.63 16.05 11.42
N PHE A 246 -14.69 15.74 12.14
CA PHE A 246 -14.85 14.49 12.88
C PHE A 246 -16.30 14.00 12.76
N ASN A 247 -16.54 12.75 13.14
CA ASN A 247 -17.86 12.11 13.03
C ASN A 247 -18.32 11.90 11.57
N TYR A 248 -17.42 11.83 10.60
CA TYR A 248 -17.76 11.29 9.29
C TYR A 248 -17.97 9.77 9.37
N PRO A 249 -18.62 9.14 8.38
CA PRO A 249 -18.45 7.70 8.18
C PRO A 249 -16.97 7.31 8.10
N PRO A 250 -16.61 6.04 8.32
CA PRO A 250 -15.23 5.57 8.12
C PRO A 250 -14.66 6.06 6.79
N ILE A 251 -13.51 6.75 6.83
CA ILE A 251 -12.85 7.30 5.65
C ILE A 251 -11.86 6.26 5.15
N ASN A 252 -12.15 5.69 3.97
CA ASN A 252 -11.35 4.61 3.39
C ASN A 252 -10.45 5.08 2.24
N SER A 253 -10.64 6.32 1.75
CA SER A 253 -9.84 6.91 0.69
C SER A 253 -9.80 8.44 0.82
N VAL A 254 -8.64 9.00 0.54
CA VAL A 254 -8.36 10.43 0.37
C VAL A 254 -7.63 10.59 -0.96
N ARG A 255 -7.99 11.65 -1.75
CA ARG A 255 -7.36 12.00 -3.02
C ARG A 255 -7.40 13.51 -3.23
#